data_245ac3fb5f8aa6b379fb2ba1067bdafe
#
_entry.id   245ac3fb5f8aa6b379fb2ba1067bdafe
#
_cell.length_a   1.000
_cell.length_b   1.000
_cell.length_c   1.000
_cell.angle_alpha   90.00
_cell.angle_beta   90.00
_cell.angle_gamma   90.00
#
_symmetry.space_group_name_H-M   'P 1'
#
loop_
_entity.id
_entity.type
_entity.pdbx_description
1 polymer ?
#
loop_
_entity_poly.entity_id
_entity_poly.type
_entity_poly.pdbx_seq_one_letter_code
_entity_poly.pdbx_strand_id
1 'polypeptide(L)'
;ELLQDDLCIVADENGEENYLPSRAFLELIEVFPNSYEVKKYVSSRISYLLSTYVEGVWKNKESYERYLEKKEANLPLSSFPNIKLMGYEMYKKAYDELELMLEDSMSYSEKEWQRRIYEIICVLYPKYIARFREIEVGTDGRHMKTPDFMLVDSAGFVDILEIKKPDGIKVVSTTEYRNNYVASRDLEGAIVQIEKYIYILNHEGEARVKKIQDKVRNHLPSNFRLKVVNPQGILLLGRSNNLTDEQLFDFEIIKRQHKNIVDIMTYDDLLKRFRNILNQIKNIR
;
A
#
# COMPACT_ATOMS: atom_id res chain seq x y z
N GLU A 1 26.89 -4.63 27.20
CA GLU A 1 25.73 -4.66 28.12
C GLU A 1 24.51 -4.17 27.32
N LEU A 2 23.61 -5.11 27.01
CA LEU A 2 22.40 -4.81 26.21
C LEU A 2 21.17 -4.58 27.08
N LEU A 3 21.23 -4.95 28.36
CA LEU A 3 20.15 -4.82 29.33
C LEU A 3 20.68 -4.15 30.60
N GLN A 4 19.85 -3.35 31.27
CA GLN A 4 20.15 -2.71 32.55
C GLN A 4 19.86 -3.62 33.73
N ASP A 5 18.93 -4.57 33.59
CA ASP A 5 18.48 -5.50 34.63
C ASP A 5 18.53 -6.95 34.14
N ASP A 6 18.45 -7.88 35.07
CA ASP A 6 18.39 -9.32 34.81
C ASP A 6 17.10 -9.67 34.08
N LEU A 7 17.21 -10.53 33.06
CA LEU A 7 16.08 -11.00 32.27
C LEU A 7 15.68 -12.42 32.72
N CYS A 8 14.43 -12.59 33.15
CA CYS A 8 13.89 -13.90 33.48
C CYS A 8 13.30 -14.61 32.27
N ILE A 9 13.65 -15.87 32.03
CA ILE A 9 13.07 -16.71 30.99
C ILE A 9 11.99 -17.57 31.65
N VAL A 10 10.74 -17.42 31.20
CA VAL A 10 9.57 -18.13 31.74
C VAL A 10 8.79 -18.90 30.67
N ALA A 11 8.17 -20.00 31.06
CA ALA A 11 7.42 -20.85 30.15
C ALA A 11 6.06 -20.27 29.78
N ASP A 12 5.44 -19.46 30.64
CA ASP A 12 4.12 -18.88 30.47
C ASP A 12 4.15 -17.34 30.58
N GLU A 13 3.17 -16.68 29.94
CA GLU A 13 2.99 -15.23 29.96
C GLU A 13 2.38 -14.77 31.29
N ASN A 14 3.13 -14.79 32.37
CA ASN A 14 2.73 -14.14 33.62
C ASN A 14 3.32 -12.74 33.64
N GLY A 15 2.51 -11.73 33.45
CA GLY A 15 2.79 -10.31 33.24
C GLY A 15 3.69 -9.59 34.26
N GLU A 16 4.84 -10.16 34.58
CA GLU A 16 5.91 -9.51 35.34
C GLU A 16 6.81 -8.70 34.40
N GLU A 17 7.27 -7.56 34.85
CA GLU A 17 8.25 -6.73 34.13
C GLU A 17 9.55 -7.50 33.92
N ASN A 18 10.16 -7.39 32.73
CA ASN A 18 11.43 -8.00 32.35
C ASN A 18 11.44 -9.55 32.22
N TYR A 19 10.41 -10.14 31.64
CA TYR A 19 10.45 -11.56 31.29
C TYR A 19 10.61 -11.80 29.79
N LEU A 20 11.28 -12.88 29.42
CA LEU A 20 11.38 -13.37 28.06
C LEU A 20 10.65 -14.71 27.95
N PRO A 21 9.58 -14.83 27.13
CA PRO A 21 8.93 -16.12 26.90
C PRO A 21 9.93 -17.16 26.36
N SER A 22 9.81 -18.41 26.79
CA SER A 22 10.71 -19.49 26.33
C SER A 22 10.78 -19.60 24.81
N ARG A 23 9.67 -19.33 24.11
CA ARG A 23 9.64 -19.29 22.65
C ARG A 23 10.53 -18.18 22.08
N ALA A 24 10.44 -16.97 22.63
CA ALA A 24 11.26 -15.84 22.21
C ALA A 24 12.75 -16.07 22.53
N PHE A 25 13.04 -16.80 23.63
CA PHE A 25 14.42 -17.21 23.95
C PHE A 25 14.96 -18.22 22.93
N LEU A 26 14.16 -19.20 22.50
CA LEU A 26 14.58 -20.13 21.44
C LEU A 26 14.83 -19.43 20.13
N GLU A 27 13.94 -18.49 19.74
CA GLU A 27 14.13 -17.64 18.57
C GLU A 27 15.41 -16.79 18.68
N LEU A 28 15.71 -16.27 19.88
CA LEU A 28 16.95 -15.54 20.14
C LEU A 28 18.19 -16.41 19.97
N ILE A 29 18.16 -17.67 20.47
CA ILE A 29 19.26 -18.62 20.28
C ILE A 29 19.53 -18.91 18.80
N GLU A 30 18.48 -19.01 17.98
CA GLU A 30 18.62 -19.22 16.53
C GLU A 30 19.27 -18.03 15.81
N VAL A 31 19.13 -16.82 16.36
CA VAL A 31 19.76 -15.59 15.83
C VAL A 31 21.24 -15.49 16.21
N PHE A 32 21.68 -16.15 17.31
CA PHE A 32 23.10 -16.13 17.69
C PHE A 32 23.96 -16.74 16.59
N PRO A 33 25.07 -16.08 16.23
CA PRO A 33 25.98 -16.61 15.23
C PRO A 33 26.66 -17.90 15.73
N ASN A 34 26.51 -18.95 14.95
CA ASN A 34 27.26 -20.18 15.22
C ASN A 34 28.77 -20.02 14.91
N SER A 35 29.59 -20.95 15.36
CA SER A 35 31.06 -20.89 15.17
C SER A 35 31.48 -20.75 13.71
N TYR A 36 30.72 -21.31 12.77
CA TYR A 36 30.95 -21.17 11.34
C TYR A 36 30.69 -19.76 10.86
N GLU A 37 29.59 -19.15 11.29
CA GLU A 37 29.23 -17.76 10.97
C GLU A 37 30.25 -16.77 11.54
N VAL A 38 30.64 -16.95 12.80
CA VAL A 38 31.68 -16.14 13.41
C VAL A 38 32.98 -16.21 12.61
N LYS A 39 33.39 -17.42 12.20
CA LYS A 39 34.57 -17.62 11.37
C LYS A 39 34.45 -16.95 10.01
N LYS A 40 33.32 -17.06 9.36
CA LYS A 40 33.03 -16.41 8.06
C LYS A 40 33.02 -14.89 8.18
N TYR A 41 32.40 -14.36 9.23
CA TYR A 41 32.35 -12.93 9.51
C TYR A 41 33.79 -12.37 9.73
N VAL A 42 34.56 -13.01 10.59
CA VAL A 42 35.95 -12.62 10.86
C VAL A 42 36.79 -12.67 9.59
N SER A 43 36.68 -13.75 8.82
CA SER A 43 37.39 -13.87 7.53
C SER A 43 36.99 -12.78 6.54
N SER A 44 35.70 -12.42 6.48
CA SER A 44 35.21 -11.32 5.63
C SER A 44 35.80 -9.97 6.05
N ARG A 45 35.84 -9.67 7.35
CA ARG A 45 36.45 -8.42 7.86
C ARG A 45 37.94 -8.35 7.61
N ILE A 46 38.66 -9.44 7.84
CA ILE A 46 40.09 -9.52 7.53
C ILE A 46 40.32 -9.31 6.04
N SER A 47 39.58 -9.99 5.19
CA SER A 47 39.67 -9.83 3.74
C SER A 47 39.37 -8.40 3.27
N TYR A 48 38.38 -7.75 3.89
CA TYR A 48 38.09 -6.34 3.63
C TYR A 48 39.27 -5.43 3.99
N LEU A 49 39.83 -5.63 5.17
CA LEU A 49 41.00 -4.85 5.60
C LEU A 49 42.22 -5.10 4.72
N LEU A 50 42.50 -6.36 4.38
CA LEU A 50 43.63 -6.72 3.50
C LEU A 50 43.43 -6.22 2.07
N SER A 51 42.21 -6.13 1.56
CA SER A 51 41.90 -5.60 0.21
C SER A 51 42.26 -4.12 0.06
N THR A 52 42.43 -3.39 1.18
CA THR A 52 42.89 -2.00 1.17
C THR A 52 44.40 -1.91 0.85
N TYR A 53 45.14 -3.01 1.05
CA TYR A 53 46.60 -3.05 0.92
C TYR A 53 47.10 -4.06 -0.10
N VAL A 54 46.29 -5.07 -0.49
CA VAL A 54 46.70 -6.17 -1.38
C VAL A 54 45.58 -6.47 -2.38
N GLU A 55 45.92 -6.46 -3.67
CA GLU A 55 45.00 -6.85 -4.75
C GLU A 55 44.72 -8.36 -4.72
N GLY A 56 43.47 -8.80 -4.94
CA GLY A 56 43.09 -10.22 -5.09
C GLY A 56 42.36 -10.88 -3.94
N VAL A 57 42.00 -10.14 -2.88
CA VAL A 57 41.38 -10.69 -1.63
C VAL A 57 39.84 -10.74 -1.65
N TRP A 58 39.17 -10.45 -2.74
CA TRP A 58 37.73 -10.19 -2.85
C TRP A 58 36.77 -11.38 -2.60
N LYS A 59 37.24 -12.62 -2.68
CA LYS A 59 36.36 -13.82 -2.69
C LYS A 59 35.60 -14.10 -1.37
N ASN A 60 36.09 -13.62 -0.23
CA ASN A 60 35.49 -14.00 1.07
C ASN A 60 34.27 -13.15 1.47
N LYS A 61 34.20 -11.89 1.04
CA LYS A 61 33.04 -11.02 1.34
C LYS A 61 31.78 -11.50 0.64
N GLU A 62 31.84 -11.77 -0.66
CA GLU A 62 30.71 -12.30 -1.43
C GLU A 62 30.23 -13.67 -0.94
N SER A 63 31.14 -14.49 -0.45
CA SER A 63 30.80 -15.81 0.11
C SER A 63 30.03 -15.70 1.44
N TYR A 64 30.36 -14.71 2.26
CA TYR A 64 29.66 -14.45 3.51
C TYR A 64 28.29 -13.81 3.27
N GLU A 65 28.22 -12.81 2.40
CA GLU A 65 26.97 -12.15 2.00
C GLU A 65 25.98 -13.18 1.41
N ARG A 66 26.41 -14.02 0.47
CA ARG A 66 25.56 -15.10 -0.08
C ARG A 66 25.11 -16.14 0.96
N TYR A 67 25.93 -16.40 1.97
CA TYR A 67 25.54 -17.29 3.06
C TYR A 67 24.45 -16.65 3.93
N LEU A 68 24.60 -15.36 4.29
CA LEU A 68 23.58 -14.61 5.04
C LEU A 68 22.27 -14.51 4.26
N GLU A 69 22.33 -14.16 2.98
CA GLU A 69 21.15 -14.12 2.10
C GLU A 69 20.40 -15.46 2.06
N LYS A 70 21.13 -16.58 1.98
CA LYS A 70 20.51 -17.93 2.03
C LYS A 70 19.91 -18.27 3.39
N LYS A 71 20.54 -17.84 4.47
CA LYS A 71 20.02 -18.05 5.83
C LYS A 71 18.76 -17.21 6.04
N GLU A 72 18.78 -15.94 5.65
CA GLU A 72 17.63 -15.04 5.73
C GLU A 72 16.49 -15.50 4.87
N ALA A 73 16.74 -16.00 3.65
CA ALA A 73 15.71 -16.52 2.75
C ALA A 73 14.94 -17.75 3.30
N ASN A 74 15.52 -18.48 4.25
CA ASN A 74 14.91 -19.63 4.89
C ASN A 74 14.17 -19.29 6.19
N LEU A 75 14.28 -18.06 6.68
CA LEU A 75 13.55 -17.62 7.86
C LEU A 75 12.09 -17.28 7.47
N PRO A 76 11.09 -17.72 8.25
CA PRO A 76 9.72 -17.29 8.03
C PRO A 76 9.63 -15.77 8.19
N LEU A 77 8.78 -15.11 7.38
CA LEU A 77 8.59 -13.65 7.43
C LEU A 77 8.26 -13.12 8.85
N SER A 78 7.66 -13.98 9.68
CA SER A 78 7.38 -13.67 11.09
C SER A 78 8.62 -13.53 11.96
N SER A 79 9.77 -14.05 11.54
CA SER A 79 11.06 -14.00 12.27
C SER A 79 11.84 -12.70 12.04
N PHE A 80 11.32 -11.78 11.21
CA PHE A 80 11.95 -10.48 10.96
C PHE A 80 11.27 -9.39 11.80
N PRO A 81 11.70 -9.13 13.04
CA PRO A 81 11.09 -8.11 13.89
C PRO A 81 11.16 -6.71 13.25
N ASN A 82 12.21 -6.42 12.49
CA ASN A 82 12.35 -5.15 11.78
C ASN A 82 11.32 -4.95 10.65
N ILE A 83 10.90 -6.01 9.96
CA ILE A 83 9.85 -5.92 8.92
C ILE A 83 8.50 -5.59 9.55
N LYS A 84 8.16 -6.20 10.70
CA LYS A 84 6.94 -5.86 11.45
C LYS A 84 6.96 -4.40 11.90
N LEU A 85 8.08 -3.97 12.48
CA LEU A 85 8.24 -2.60 12.98
C LEU A 85 8.16 -1.58 11.83
N MET A 86 8.90 -1.81 10.74
CA MET A 86 8.86 -0.94 9.56
C MET A 86 7.46 -0.89 8.93
N GLY A 87 6.79 -2.04 8.81
CA GLY A 87 5.42 -2.11 8.35
C GLY A 87 4.47 -1.33 9.25
N TYR A 88 4.55 -1.55 10.56
CA TYR A 88 3.74 -0.82 11.53
C TYR A 88 3.92 0.69 11.44
N GLU A 89 5.18 1.18 11.44
CA GLU A 89 5.48 2.61 11.34
C GLU A 89 4.98 3.23 10.04
N MET A 90 5.10 2.52 8.93
CA MET A 90 4.60 2.98 7.64
C MET A 90 3.06 3.14 7.66
N TYR A 91 2.33 2.13 8.13
CA TYR A 91 0.87 2.19 8.21
C TYR A 91 0.39 3.20 9.26
N LYS A 92 1.13 3.32 10.38
CA LYS A 92 0.82 4.30 11.41
C LYS A 92 1.00 5.73 10.90
N LYS A 93 2.09 6.02 10.21
CA LYS A 93 2.32 7.33 9.59
C LYS A 93 1.22 7.68 8.59
N ALA A 94 0.82 6.74 7.74
CA ALA A 94 -0.26 6.94 6.78
C ALA A 94 -1.61 7.21 7.48
N TYR A 95 -1.89 6.48 8.56
CA TYR A 95 -3.08 6.68 9.39
C TYR A 95 -3.08 8.06 10.04
N ASP A 96 -1.99 8.43 10.74
CA ASP A 96 -1.87 9.70 11.47
C ASP A 96 -1.95 10.91 10.51
N GLU A 97 -1.34 10.82 9.33
CA GLU A 97 -1.41 11.87 8.31
C GLU A 97 -2.83 12.03 7.77
N LEU A 98 -3.53 10.92 7.50
CA LEU A 98 -4.93 10.97 7.06
C LEU A 98 -5.85 11.55 8.14
N GLU A 99 -5.68 11.13 9.39
CA GLU A 99 -6.47 11.62 10.53
C GLU A 99 -6.29 13.14 10.69
N LEU A 100 -5.04 13.61 10.70
CA LEU A 100 -4.71 15.03 10.79
C LEU A 100 -5.32 15.85 9.62
N MET A 101 -5.24 15.34 8.40
CA MET A 101 -5.85 16.02 7.25
C MET A 101 -7.37 16.10 7.35
N LEU A 102 -8.01 15.12 7.95
CA LEU A 102 -9.47 15.09 8.12
C LEU A 102 -9.96 15.99 9.26
N GLU A 103 -9.12 16.33 10.24
CA GLU A 103 -9.44 17.29 11.30
C GLU A 103 -9.61 18.72 10.75
N ASP A 104 -8.82 19.09 9.74
CA ASP A 104 -8.89 20.41 9.08
C ASP A 104 -9.05 20.26 7.56
N SER A 105 -10.03 19.46 7.15
CA SER A 105 -10.23 19.05 5.77
C SER A 105 -10.48 20.19 4.79
N MET A 106 -11.06 21.29 5.27
CA MET A 106 -11.38 22.49 4.47
C MET A 106 -10.15 23.30 4.08
N SER A 107 -9.02 23.18 4.80
CA SER A 107 -7.80 23.92 4.52
C SER A 107 -7.04 23.40 3.29
N TYR A 108 -7.36 22.18 2.83
CA TYR A 108 -6.68 21.55 1.70
C TYR A 108 -7.45 21.73 0.39
N SER A 109 -6.76 22.14 -0.66
CA SER A 109 -7.27 22.13 -2.03
C SER A 109 -7.44 20.68 -2.54
N GLU A 110 -8.26 20.50 -3.59
CA GLU A 110 -8.43 19.17 -4.19
C GLU A 110 -7.10 18.57 -4.70
N LYS A 111 -6.21 19.41 -5.25
CA LYS A 111 -4.88 18.96 -5.71
C LYS A 111 -3.98 18.50 -4.57
N GLU A 112 -4.09 19.12 -3.41
CA GLU A 112 -3.34 18.71 -2.21
C GLU A 112 -3.89 17.40 -1.67
N TRP A 113 -5.23 17.24 -1.61
CA TRP A 113 -5.86 15.97 -1.29
C TRP A 113 -5.38 14.86 -2.22
N GLN A 114 -5.48 15.04 -3.53
CA GLN A 114 -5.05 14.07 -4.52
C GLN A 114 -3.58 13.67 -4.34
N ARG A 115 -2.68 14.63 -4.10
CA ARG A 115 -1.25 14.35 -3.93
C ARG A 115 -0.96 13.50 -2.69
N ARG A 116 -1.53 13.86 -1.54
CA ARG A 116 -1.25 13.19 -0.26
C ARG A 116 -1.96 11.85 -0.15
N ILE A 117 -3.23 11.83 -0.46
CA ILE A 117 -4.04 10.60 -0.43
C ILE A 117 -3.52 9.55 -1.39
N TYR A 118 -3.00 9.96 -2.51
CA TYR A 118 -2.40 9.05 -3.44
C TYR A 118 -1.23 8.25 -2.81
N GLU A 119 -0.32 8.89 -2.07
CA GLU A 119 0.76 8.21 -1.37
C GLU A 119 0.23 7.22 -0.33
N ILE A 120 -0.81 7.63 0.41
CA ILE A 120 -1.50 6.81 1.40
C ILE A 120 -2.15 5.57 0.77
N ILE A 121 -2.83 5.74 -0.37
CA ILE A 121 -3.47 4.62 -1.09
C ILE A 121 -2.44 3.62 -1.61
N CYS A 122 -1.29 4.06 -2.07
CA CYS A 122 -0.24 3.16 -2.55
C CYS A 122 0.27 2.18 -1.48
N VAL A 123 0.20 2.55 -0.22
CA VAL A 123 0.52 1.66 0.90
C VAL A 123 -0.50 0.52 1.03
N LEU A 124 -1.76 0.75 0.67
CA LEU A 124 -2.83 -0.26 0.69
C LEU A 124 -2.86 -1.16 -0.55
N TYR A 125 -2.33 -0.69 -1.67
CA TYR A 125 -2.36 -1.42 -2.94
C TYR A 125 -0.95 -1.64 -3.50
N PRO A 126 -0.13 -2.46 -2.84
CA PRO A 126 1.27 -2.68 -3.22
C PRO A 126 1.45 -3.39 -4.59
N LYS A 127 0.37 -3.88 -5.21
CA LYS A 127 0.40 -4.47 -6.56
C LYS A 127 0.83 -3.46 -7.63
N TYR A 128 0.62 -2.14 -7.40
CA TYR A 128 0.94 -1.11 -8.36
C TYR A 128 2.40 -0.65 -8.23
N ILE A 129 3.17 -0.89 -9.28
CA ILE A 129 4.60 -0.55 -9.34
C ILE A 129 4.87 0.83 -9.93
N ALA A 130 3.92 1.37 -10.70
CA ALA A 130 4.02 2.70 -11.30
C ALA A 130 2.67 3.41 -11.34
N ARG A 131 2.75 4.72 -11.46
CA ARG A 131 1.61 5.63 -11.33
C ARG A 131 1.86 6.92 -12.10
N PHE A 132 0.85 7.42 -12.73
CA PHE A 132 0.96 8.60 -13.56
C PHE A 132 -0.23 9.52 -13.34
N ARG A 133 0.04 10.79 -13.08
CA ARG A 133 -0.99 11.81 -12.91
C ARG A 133 -1.44 12.34 -14.26
N GLU A 134 -2.71 12.65 -14.35
CA GLU A 134 -3.31 13.43 -15.44
C GLU A 134 -2.91 12.90 -16.85
N ILE A 135 -2.90 11.56 -17.00
CA ILE A 135 -2.67 10.96 -18.32
C ILE A 135 -3.96 10.97 -19.13
N GLU A 136 -3.91 11.58 -20.30
CA GLU A 136 -5.02 11.55 -21.24
C GLU A 136 -5.27 10.13 -21.73
N VAL A 137 -6.43 9.57 -21.39
CA VAL A 137 -6.80 8.18 -21.74
C VAL A 137 -7.51 8.10 -23.10
N GLY A 138 -8.07 9.20 -23.60
CA GLY A 138 -8.76 9.29 -24.88
C GLY A 138 -9.88 10.32 -24.85
N THR A 139 -10.76 10.26 -25.84
CA THR A 139 -11.86 11.21 -25.99
C THR A 139 -13.23 10.52 -25.96
N ASP A 140 -14.24 11.21 -25.43
CA ASP A 140 -15.65 10.79 -25.54
C ASP A 140 -16.34 11.35 -26.79
N GLY A 141 -15.55 11.85 -27.77
CA GLY A 141 -16.03 12.51 -28.97
C GLY A 141 -16.24 14.03 -28.80
N ARG A 142 -16.18 14.55 -27.57
CA ARG A 142 -16.31 15.98 -27.25
C ARG A 142 -15.07 16.54 -26.57
N HIS A 143 -14.60 15.84 -25.52
CA HIS A 143 -13.52 16.31 -24.69
C HIS A 143 -12.52 15.17 -24.40
N MET A 144 -11.24 15.55 -24.31
CA MET A 144 -10.21 14.65 -23.83
C MET A 144 -10.49 14.28 -22.36
N LYS A 145 -10.34 13.03 -22.03
CA LYS A 145 -10.58 12.49 -20.69
C LYS A 145 -9.28 12.17 -20.00
N THR A 146 -9.19 12.62 -18.76
CA THR A 146 -7.98 12.56 -17.95
C THR A 146 -8.37 12.18 -16.53
N PRO A 147 -8.13 10.91 -16.11
CA PRO A 147 -8.33 10.53 -14.72
C PRO A 147 -7.28 11.18 -13.82
N ASP A 148 -7.56 11.28 -12.53
CA ASP A 148 -6.61 11.81 -11.56
C ASP A 148 -5.31 11.02 -11.59
N PHE A 149 -5.40 9.68 -11.59
CA PHE A 149 -4.23 8.80 -11.71
C PHE A 149 -4.52 7.58 -12.59
N MET A 150 -3.53 7.23 -13.37
CA MET A 150 -3.41 5.94 -14.02
C MET A 150 -2.41 5.09 -13.20
N LEU A 151 -2.81 3.91 -12.79
CA LEU A 151 -2.03 2.96 -12.00
C LEU A 151 -1.56 1.83 -12.93
N VAL A 152 -0.36 1.32 -12.68
CA VAL A 152 0.21 0.22 -13.47
C VAL A 152 0.71 -0.86 -12.52
N ASP A 153 0.22 -2.07 -12.68
CA ASP A 153 0.65 -3.22 -11.88
C ASP A 153 1.96 -3.87 -12.39
N SER A 154 2.48 -4.83 -11.65
CA SER A 154 3.73 -5.53 -11.98
C SER A 154 3.67 -6.33 -13.29
N ALA A 155 2.49 -6.67 -13.79
CA ALA A 155 2.28 -7.36 -15.05
C ALA A 155 2.04 -6.39 -16.24
N GLY A 156 1.97 -5.08 -15.97
CA GLY A 156 1.76 -4.02 -16.94
C GLY A 156 0.29 -3.67 -17.20
N PHE A 157 -0.66 -4.22 -16.44
CA PHE A 157 -2.06 -3.83 -16.58
C PHE A 157 -2.30 -2.45 -16.00
N VAL A 158 -3.19 -1.72 -16.67
CA VAL A 158 -3.55 -0.34 -16.34
C VAL A 158 -4.88 -0.32 -15.62
N ASP A 159 -4.91 0.34 -14.46
CA ASP A 159 -6.11 0.65 -13.68
C ASP A 159 -6.23 2.17 -13.45
N ILE A 160 -7.36 2.63 -12.93
CA ILE A 160 -7.68 4.04 -12.73
C ILE A 160 -7.96 4.31 -11.26
N LEU A 161 -7.46 5.44 -10.76
CA LEU A 161 -7.81 5.96 -9.44
C LEU A 161 -8.38 7.36 -9.59
N GLU A 162 -9.56 7.57 -9.03
CA GLU A 162 -10.23 8.86 -8.94
C GLU A 162 -10.39 9.24 -7.46
N ILE A 163 -9.99 10.46 -7.11
CA ILE A 163 -10.00 10.99 -5.75
C ILE A 163 -10.80 12.26 -5.70
N LYS A 164 -11.90 12.23 -4.97
CA LYS A 164 -12.71 13.41 -4.66
C LYS A 164 -12.47 13.87 -3.23
N LYS A 165 -12.78 15.10 -2.92
CA LYS A 165 -12.65 15.66 -1.55
C LYS A 165 -13.51 14.90 -0.54
N PRO A 166 -13.14 14.91 0.76
CA PRO A 166 -13.97 14.37 1.83
C PRO A 166 -15.23 15.18 2.05
N ASP A 167 -15.13 16.52 1.90
CA ASP A 167 -16.20 17.43 2.27
C ASP A 167 -17.06 17.84 1.10
N GLY A 168 -18.33 18.15 1.41
CA GLY A 168 -19.32 18.61 0.43
C GLY A 168 -19.85 17.52 -0.48
N ILE A 169 -19.40 16.25 -0.33
CA ILE A 169 -19.80 15.12 -1.14
C ILE A 169 -20.64 14.16 -0.29
N LYS A 170 -21.82 13.84 -0.78
CA LYS A 170 -22.68 12.82 -0.20
C LYS A 170 -22.49 11.50 -0.94
N VAL A 171 -22.53 10.40 -0.22
CA VAL A 171 -22.41 9.04 -0.82
C VAL A 171 -23.76 8.38 -1.04
N VAL A 172 -24.74 8.68 -0.18
CA VAL A 172 -26.13 8.23 -0.34
C VAL A 172 -27.10 9.41 -0.23
N SER A 173 -28.33 9.19 -0.65
CA SER A 173 -29.42 10.16 -0.53
C SER A 173 -29.71 10.50 0.94
N THR A 174 -30.22 11.70 1.18
CA THR A 174 -30.68 12.13 2.52
C THR A 174 -32.08 11.66 2.85
N THR A 175 -32.83 11.27 1.85
CA THR A 175 -34.23 10.79 1.97
C THR A 175 -34.33 9.42 1.34
N GLU A 176 -35.18 8.60 1.92
CA GLU A 176 -35.45 7.26 1.39
C GLU A 176 -36.28 7.31 0.11
N TYR A 177 -36.01 6.34 -0.77
CA TYR A 177 -36.87 6.00 -1.89
C TYR A 177 -37.33 4.56 -1.73
N ARG A 178 -38.64 4.35 -1.53
CA ARG A 178 -39.23 3.03 -1.27
C ARG A 178 -38.55 2.27 -0.13
N ASN A 179 -38.33 2.95 0.99
CA ASN A 179 -37.68 2.45 2.19
C ASN A 179 -36.20 2.03 1.99
N ASN A 180 -35.50 2.63 1.04
CA ASN A 180 -34.06 2.43 0.82
C ASN A 180 -33.37 3.75 0.55
N TYR A 181 -32.14 3.88 0.95
CA TYR A 181 -31.27 4.97 0.53
C TYR A 181 -30.60 4.61 -0.79
N VAL A 182 -30.65 5.53 -1.74
CA VAL A 182 -30.06 5.34 -3.07
C VAL A 182 -28.73 6.10 -3.18
N ALA A 183 -27.92 5.76 -4.19
CA ALA A 183 -26.70 6.51 -4.46
C ALA A 183 -27.00 8.01 -4.63
N SER A 184 -26.15 8.85 -4.06
CA SER A 184 -26.26 10.29 -4.28
C SER A 184 -25.86 10.66 -5.70
N ARG A 185 -26.21 11.87 -6.15
CA ARG A 185 -25.77 12.39 -7.45
C ARG A 185 -24.24 12.50 -7.55
N ASP A 186 -23.58 12.80 -6.44
CA ASP A 186 -22.12 12.91 -6.38
C ASP A 186 -21.46 11.56 -6.62
N LEU A 187 -21.95 10.52 -5.93
CA LEU A 187 -21.47 9.15 -6.09
C LEU A 187 -21.76 8.61 -7.49
N GLU A 188 -22.99 8.74 -7.99
CA GLU A 188 -23.35 8.33 -9.35
C GLU A 188 -22.50 9.04 -10.42
N GLY A 189 -22.28 10.35 -10.25
CA GLY A 189 -21.46 11.13 -11.16
C GLY A 189 -20.01 10.65 -11.21
N ALA A 190 -19.42 10.35 -10.05
CA ALA A 190 -18.06 9.83 -9.94
C ALA A 190 -17.94 8.41 -10.53
N ILE A 191 -18.92 7.55 -10.29
CA ILE A 191 -18.99 6.20 -10.87
C ILE A 191 -19.04 6.28 -12.40
N VAL A 192 -19.96 7.07 -12.94
CA VAL A 192 -20.08 7.25 -14.40
C VAL A 192 -18.81 7.83 -15.00
N GLN A 193 -18.11 8.69 -14.28
CA GLN A 193 -16.82 9.25 -14.69
C GLN A 193 -15.78 8.14 -14.88
N ILE A 194 -15.62 7.25 -13.89
CA ILE A 194 -14.68 6.11 -13.95
C ILE A 194 -15.08 5.13 -15.06
N GLU A 195 -16.35 4.76 -15.14
CA GLU A 195 -16.85 3.85 -16.18
C GLU A 195 -16.59 4.40 -17.60
N LYS A 196 -16.69 5.70 -17.79
CA LYS A 196 -16.31 6.34 -19.06
C LYS A 196 -14.81 6.21 -19.33
N TYR A 197 -13.95 6.37 -18.33
CA TYR A 197 -12.50 6.17 -18.53
C TYR A 197 -12.18 4.74 -18.91
N ILE A 198 -12.79 3.76 -18.23
CA ILE A 198 -12.66 2.34 -18.54
C ILE A 198 -13.12 2.04 -19.97
N TYR A 199 -14.30 2.54 -20.34
CA TYR A 199 -14.84 2.38 -21.70
C TYR A 199 -13.88 2.93 -22.74
N ILE A 200 -13.40 4.17 -22.57
CA ILE A 200 -12.52 4.84 -23.52
C ILE A 200 -11.19 4.08 -23.65
N LEU A 201 -10.58 3.67 -22.53
CA LEU A 201 -9.34 2.89 -22.55
C LEU A 201 -9.50 1.58 -23.33
N ASN A 202 -10.61 0.86 -23.13
CA ASN A 202 -10.91 -0.36 -23.87
C ASN A 202 -11.16 -0.11 -25.35
N HIS A 203 -11.75 1.04 -25.70
CA HIS A 203 -12.20 1.34 -27.07
C HIS A 203 -11.11 1.97 -27.95
N GLU A 204 -10.25 2.81 -27.38
CA GLU A 204 -9.17 3.52 -28.11
C GLU A 204 -8.04 2.58 -28.60
N GLY A 205 -7.95 1.37 -28.06
CA GLY A 205 -7.10 0.28 -28.55
C GLY A 205 -5.60 0.53 -28.45
N GLU A 206 -4.83 -0.29 -29.17
CA GLU A 206 -3.35 -0.34 -29.08
C GLU A 206 -2.66 0.98 -29.42
N ALA A 207 -3.23 1.77 -30.34
CA ALA A 207 -2.64 3.06 -30.73
C ALA A 207 -2.57 4.05 -29.55
N ARG A 208 -3.60 4.06 -28.72
CA ARG A 208 -3.63 4.91 -27.53
C ARG A 208 -2.67 4.36 -26.46
N VAL A 209 -2.68 3.07 -26.23
CA VAL A 209 -1.77 2.40 -25.29
C VAL A 209 -0.32 2.72 -25.64
N LYS A 210 0.03 2.69 -26.93
CA LYS A 210 1.37 3.06 -27.41
C LYS A 210 1.71 4.53 -27.11
N LYS A 211 0.77 5.46 -27.35
CA LYS A 211 0.99 6.89 -27.02
C LYS A 211 1.18 7.09 -25.51
N ILE A 212 0.40 6.41 -24.68
CA ILE A 212 0.56 6.45 -23.22
C ILE A 212 1.91 5.88 -22.83
N GLN A 213 2.28 4.72 -23.35
CA GLN A 213 3.57 4.08 -23.11
C GLN A 213 4.74 4.97 -23.46
N ASP A 214 4.73 5.61 -24.63
CA ASP A 214 5.79 6.52 -25.06
C ASP A 214 5.92 7.72 -24.11
N LYS A 215 4.81 8.25 -23.61
CA LYS A 215 4.77 9.36 -22.64
C LYS A 215 5.37 8.98 -21.28
N VAL A 216 5.20 7.75 -20.84
CA VAL A 216 5.62 7.29 -19.49
C VAL A 216 6.86 6.39 -19.51
N ARG A 217 7.45 6.15 -20.67
CA ARG A 217 8.53 5.17 -20.89
C ARG A 217 9.71 5.32 -19.94
N ASN A 218 10.11 6.56 -19.64
CA ASN A 218 11.26 6.85 -18.77
C ASN A 218 11.01 6.53 -17.29
N HIS A 219 9.77 6.22 -16.91
CA HIS A 219 9.36 5.90 -15.55
C HIS A 219 9.01 4.43 -15.37
N LEU A 220 9.21 3.63 -16.41
CA LEU A 220 8.95 2.19 -16.40
C LEU A 220 10.25 1.40 -16.58
N PRO A 221 10.33 0.16 -16.08
CA PRO A 221 11.47 -0.71 -16.32
C PRO A 221 11.74 -0.89 -17.83
N SER A 222 13.00 -1.17 -18.18
CA SER A 222 13.39 -1.44 -19.58
C SER A 222 12.56 -2.58 -20.15
N ASN A 223 12.04 -2.40 -21.38
CA ASN A 223 11.17 -3.38 -22.07
C ASN A 223 9.81 -3.67 -21.42
N PHE A 224 9.41 -2.89 -20.42
CA PHE A 224 8.09 -3.02 -19.81
C PHE A 224 7.00 -2.57 -20.79
N ARG A 225 5.92 -3.34 -20.89
CA ARG A 225 4.80 -3.06 -21.82
C ARG A 225 3.51 -2.84 -21.05
N LEU A 226 2.86 -1.73 -21.33
CA LEU A 226 1.50 -1.47 -20.84
C LEU A 226 0.48 -2.34 -21.56
N LYS A 227 -0.52 -2.77 -20.82
CA LYS A 227 -1.63 -3.58 -21.30
C LYS A 227 -2.93 -2.96 -20.81
N VAL A 228 -3.88 -2.80 -21.71
CA VAL A 228 -5.24 -2.36 -21.39
C VAL A 228 -6.19 -3.49 -21.70
N VAL A 229 -6.63 -4.16 -20.64
CA VAL A 229 -7.61 -5.26 -20.72
C VAL A 229 -8.52 -5.10 -19.50
N ASN A 230 -9.76 -4.67 -19.74
CA ASN A 230 -10.75 -4.44 -18.69
C ASN A 230 -10.17 -3.69 -17.48
N PRO A 231 -9.67 -2.45 -17.67
CA PRO A 231 -9.15 -1.65 -16.57
C PRO A 231 -10.15 -1.59 -15.43
N GLN A 232 -9.64 -1.57 -14.21
CA GLN A 232 -10.48 -1.46 -13.01
C GLN A 232 -10.36 -0.05 -12.43
N GLY A 233 -11.42 0.40 -11.76
CA GLY A 233 -11.45 1.67 -11.05
C GLY A 233 -11.24 1.52 -9.56
N ILE A 234 -10.61 2.50 -8.94
CA ILE A 234 -10.63 2.74 -7.49
C ILE A 234 -11.20 4.14 -7.30
N LEU A 235 -12.21 4.28 -6.47
CA LEU A 235 -12.87 5.56 -6.17
C LEU A 235 -12.77 5.87 -4.69
N LEU A 236 -12.22 7.02 -4.36
CA LEU A 236 -12.24 7.58 -3.01
C LEU A 236 -13.04 8.88 -3.00
N LEU A 237 -14.08 8.97 -2.17
CA LEU A 237 -14.91 10.16 -2.08
C LEU A 237 -15.64 10.27 -0.74
N GLY A 238 -15.88 11.50 -0.30
CA GLY A 238 -16.81 11.83 0.78
C GLY A 238 -16.52 11.14 2.12
N ARG A 239 -17.43 11.35 3.05
CA ARG A 239 -17.36 10.81 4.43
C ARG A 239 -18.57 9.90 4.71
N SER A 240 -18.38 8.95 5.62
CA SER A 240 -19.45 8.07 6.11
C SER A 240 -19.67 8.14 7.62
N ASN A 241 -18.95 9.00 8.33
CA ASN A 241 -19.01 9.14 9.78
C ASN A 241 -20.36 9.64 10.33
N ASN A 242 -21.17 10.29 9.50
CA ASN A 242 -22.48 10.82 9.87
C ASN A 242 -23.65 10.02 9.26
N LEU A 243 -23.39 8.85 8.69
CA LEU A 243 -24.42 7.99 8.13
C LEU A 243 -25.04 7.10 9.22
N THR A 244 -26.34 6.82 9.10
CA THR A 244 -27.01 5.83 9.94
C THR A 244 -26.60 4.41 9.53
N ASP A 245 -26.92 3.43 10.38
CA ASP A 245 -26.62 2.02 10.06
C ASP A 245 -27.35 1.56 8.79
N GLU A 246 -28.59 2.02 8.57
CA GLU A 246 -29.36 1.74 7.35
C GLU A 246 -28.70 2.36 6.11
N GLN A 247 -28.25 3.61 6.23
CA GLN A 247 -27.51 4.28 5.14
C GLN A 247 -26.18 3.59 4.83
N LEU A 248 -25.45 3.14 5.84
CA LEU A 248 -24.21 2.38 5.67
C LEU A 248 -24.47 1.04 4.99
N PHE A 249 -25.54 0.34 5.37
CA PHE A 249 -25.92 -0.93 4.77
C PHE A 249 -26.29 -0.75 3.28
N ASP A 250 -27.13 0.23 2.96
CA ASP A 250 -27.52 0.52 1.59
C ASP A 250 -26.31 0.97 0.76
N PHE A 251 -25.41 1.75 1.34
CA PHE A 251 -24.15 2.13 0.68
C PHE A 251 -23.30 0.91 0.33
N GLU A 252 -23.18 -0.07 1.22
CA GLU A 252 -22.47 -1.32 0.95
C GLU A 252 -23.12 -2.11 -0.21
N ILE A 253 -24.44 -2.13 -0.30
CA ILE A 253 -25.17 -2.74 -1.42
C ILE A 253 -24.83 -2.01 -2.73
N ILE A 254 -24.87 -0.68 -2.72
CA ILE A 254 -24.56 0.16 -3.90
C ILE A 254 -23.11 -0.12 -4.37
N LYS A 255 -22.13 -0.11 -3.47
CA LYS A 255 -20.72 -0.41 -3.82
C LYS A 255 -20.57 -1.76 -4.55
N ARG A 256 -21.28 -2.79 -4.10
CA ARG A 256 -21.19 -4.15 -4.63
C ARG A 256 -21.86 -4.34 -6.01
N GLN A 257 -22.64 -3.36 -6.47
CA GLN A 257 -23.26 -3.40 -7.80
C GLN A 257 -22.27 -3.09 -8.93
N HIS A 258 -21.21 -2.32 -8.62
CA HIS A 258 -20.26 -1.79 -9.62
C HIS A 258 -19.02 -2.68 -9.74
N LYS A 259 -19.11 -3.73 -10.56
CA LYS A 259 -18.06 -4.77 -10.69
C LYS A 259 -16.76 -4.29 -11.35
N ASN A 260 -16.82 -3.25 -12.18
CA ASN A 260 -15.64 -2.65 -12.83
C ASN A 260 -14.89 -1.70 -11.90
N ILE A 261 -15.48 -1.34 -10.75
CA ILE A 261 -14.84 -0.53 -9.72
C ILE A 261 -14.52 -1.47 -8.57
N VAL A 262 -13.24 -1.80 -8.45
CA VAL A 262 -12.74 -2.76 -7.44
C VAL A 262 -13.03 -2.28 -6.04
N ASP A 263 -12.97 -0.96 -5.84
CA ASP A 263 -13.15 -0.37 -4.53
C ASP A 263 -13.77 1.02 -4.63
N ILE A 264 -14.90 1.20 -3.97
CA ILE A 264 -15.52 2.49 -3.70
C ILE A 264 -15.40 2.72 -2.20
N MET A 265 -14.61 3.72 -1.81
CA MET A 265 -14.28 4.00 -0.41
C MET A 265 -14.67 5.40 -0.01
N THR A 266 -15.09 5.56 1.22
CA THR A 266 -15.04 6.85 1.91
C THR A 266 -13.70 7.05 2.61
N TYR A 267 -13.39 8.26 3.03
CA TYR A 267 -12.21 8.54 3.84
C TYR A 267 -12.28 7.84 5.22
N ASP A 268 -13.50 7.61 5.74
CA ASP A 268 -13.69 6.84 6.97
C ASP A 268 -13.44 5.34 6.77
N ASP A 269 -13.77 4.79 5.58
CA ASP A 269 -13.41 3.42 5.22
C ASP A 269 -11.88 3.26 5.13
N LEU A 270 -11.20 4.26 4.58
CA LEU A 270 -9.75 4.27 4.49
C LEU A 270 -9.10 4.27 5.89
N LEU A 271 -9.57 5.12 6.82
CA LEU A 271 -9.13 5.12 8.22
C LEU A 271 -9.39 3.77 8.91
N LYS A 272 -10.58 3.18 8.72
CA LYS A 272 -10.92 1.86 9.28
C LYS A 272 -9.97 0.77 8.77
N ARG A 273 -9.60 0.77 7.50
CA ARG A 273 -8.66 -0.19 6.93
C ARG A 273 -7.27 -0.08 7.57
N PHE A 274 -6.73 1.12 7.69
CA PHE A 274 -5.45 1.33 8.37
C PHE A 274 -5.49 0.88 9.83
N ARG A 275 -6.55 1.25 10.57
CA ARG A 275 -6.73 0.82 11.96
C ARG A 275 -6.77 -0.71 12.09
N ASN A 276 -7.48 -1.39 11.19
CA ASN A 276 -7.54 -2.84 11.17
C ASN A 276 -6.17 -3.46 10.91
N ILE A 277 -5.41 -2.94 9.95
CA ILE A 277 -4.05 -3.42 9.65
C ILE A 277 -3.14 -3.21 10.86
N LEU A 278 -3.15 -2.04 11.47
CA LEU A 278 -2.36 -1.74 12.67
C LEU A 278 -2.70 -2.68 13.83
N ASN A 279 -3.97 -2.96 14.05
CA ASN A 279 -4.41 -3.91 15.07
C ASN A 279 -3.96 -5.35 14.76
N GLN A 280 -4.04 -5.77 13.50
CA GLN A 280 -3.53 -7.08 13.09
C GLN A 280 -2.02 -7.20 13.31
N ILE A 281 -1.24 -6.18 12.91
CA ILE A 281 0.22 -6.19 13.12
C ILE A 281 0.57 -6.27 14.62
N LYS A 282 -0.17 -5.55 15.48
CA LYS A 282 0.02 -5.61 16.95
C LYS A 282 -0.33 -6.98 17.53
N ASN A 283 -1.36 -7.63 16.99
CA ASN A 283 -1.88 -8.91 17.50
C ASN A 283 -1.18 -10.15 16.89
N ILE A 284 -0.26 -9.97 15.94
CA ILE A 284 0.60 -11.07 15.47
C ILE A 284 1.68 -11.28 16.54
N ARG A 285 1.37 -12.18 17.47
CA ARG A 285 2.29 -12.69 18.50
C ARG A 285 3.22 -13.73 17.93
#